data_82506554d171e6b02ea3481e532cfe0d
#
_entry.id   82506554d171e6b02ea3481e532cfe0d
#
_cell.length_a   1.000
_cell.length_b   1.000
_cell.length_c   1.000
_cell.angle_alpha   90.00
_cell.angle_beta   90.00
_cell.angle_gamma   90.00
#
_symmetry.space_group_name_H-M   'P 1'
#
loop_
_entity.id
_entity.type
_entity.pdbx_description
1 polymer ?
#
loop_
_entity_poly.entity_id
_entity_poly.type
_entity_poly.pdbx_seq_one_letter_code
_entity_poly.pdbx_strand_id
1 'polypeptide(L)'
;MSEKKSLLVDKSKMPLAMGLAFVAFTTQFGGGFASGAQIYQYFINYGIWCLILPLVTQGLYALFFWYGMRYAYKHKTYDYRSFSDSMYGKTRHVMSNLYEICYLIMIGTASAAAFATGGSTLQTLFGIPYWVCTLIIAAFIFFIALYGTNVVRKCASTLSVLIIIGLVLVLRKLELHNQAPQMM
;
A
#
# COMPACT_ATOMS: atom_id res chain seq x y z
N MET A 1 -36.20 0.22 -23.21
CA MET A 1 -35.49 -1.08 -23.20
C MET A 1 -34.19 -0.88 -22.46
N SER A 2 -34.16 -1.33 -21.22
CA SER A 2 -33.12 -1.07 -20.24
C SER A 2 -31.82 -1.77 -20.61
N GLU A 3 -30.79 -1.01 -20.87
CA GLU A 3 -29.41 -1.50 -21.04
C GLU A 3 -28.89 -1.97 -19.68
N LYS A 4 -29.12 -3.23 -19.36
CA LYS A 4 -28.38 -3.99 -18.36
C LYS A 4 -26.94 -4.15 -18.85
N LYS A 5 -26.18 -3.06 -18.90
CA LYS A 5 -24.76 -3.13 -19.18
C LYS A 5 -24.08 -3.76 -17.98
N SER A 6 -23.87 -5.04 -18.14
CA SER A 6 -23.19 -6.02 -17.32
C SER A 6 -22.10 -5.41 -16.45
N LEU A 7 -22.19 -5.70 -15.16
CA LEU A 7 -21.11 -5.70 -14.15
C LEU A 7 -19.98 -6.70 -14.49
N LEU A 8 -19.88 -7.13 -15.74
CA LEU A 8 -18.83 -8.02 -16.21
C LEU A 8 -17.60 -7.19 -16.51
N VAL A 9 -16.58 -7.47 -15.74
CA VAL A 9 -15.22 -6.93 -15.89
C VAL A 9 -14.81 -7.02 -17.37
N ASP A 10 -14.59 -5.88 -18.00
CA ASP A 10 -14.08 -5.82 -19.36
C ASP A 10 -12.68 -6.45 -19.36
N LYS A 11 -12.55 -7.65 -19.94
CA LYS A 11 -11.29 -8.43 -19.97
C LYS A 11 -10.14 -7.64 -20.62
N SER A 12 -10.42 -6.67 -21.47
CA SER A 12 -9.41 -5.83 -22.11
C SER A 12 -8.73 -4.86 -21.13
N LYS A 13 -9.42 -4.49 -20.03
CA LYS A 13 -8.93 -3.58 -18.99
C LYS A 13 -8.36 -4.31 -17.77
N MET A 14 -8.45 -5.64 -17.75
CA MET A 14 -7.99 -6.47 -16.63
C MET A 14 -6.50 -6.26 -16.29
N PRO A 15 -5.56 -6.15 -17.25
CA PRO A 15 -4.15 -5.90 -16.93
C PRO A 15 -3.92 -4.55 -16.22
N LEU A 16 -4.70 -3.52 -16.58
CA LEU A 16 -4.63 -2.21 -15.92
C LEU A 16 -5.19 -2.27 -14.50
N ALA A 17 -6.32 -2.94 -14.31
CA ALA A 17 -6.95 -3.12 -13.00
C ALA A 17 -6.05 -3.93 -12.05
N MET A 18 -5.41 -4.99 -12.54
CA MET A 18 -4.42 -5.76 -11.79
C MET A 18 -3.21 -4.90 -11.39
N GLY A 19 -2.69 -4.09 -12.31
CA GLY A 19 -1.60 -3.17 -12.01
C GLY A 19 -1.95 -2.15 -10.91
N LEU A 20 -3.16 -1.60 -10.93
CA LEU A 20 -3.64 -0.70 -9.87
C LEU A 20 -3.84 -1.43 -8.54
N ALA A 21 -4.36 -2.66 -8.56
CA ALA A 21 -4.50 -3.46 -7.36
C ALA A 21 -3.15 -3.79 -6.72
N PHE A 22 -2.11 -4.10 -7.51
CA PHE A 22 -0.76 -4.32 -7.01
C PHE A 22 -0.14 -3.05 -6.43
N VAL A 23 -0.37 -1.88 -7.03
CA VAL A 23 0.06 -0.60 -6.45
C VAL A 23 -0.63 -0.34 -5.11
N ALA A 24 -1.95 -0.55 -5.02
CA ALA A 24 -2.69 -0.41 -3.77
C ALA A 24 -2.17 -1.37 -2.69
N PHE A 25 -1.89 -2.62 -3.06
CA PHE A 25 -1.31 -3.62 -2.17
C PHE A 25 0.07 -3.20 -1.64
N THR A 26 0.99 -2.78 -2.52
CA THR A 26 2.34 -2.35 -2.10
C THR A 26 2.31 -1.08 -1.26
N THR A 27 1.36 -0.17 -1.51
CA THR A 27 1.19 1.04 -0.71
C THR A 27 0.78 0.70 0.73
N GLN A 28 -0.03 -0.33 0.92
CA GLN A 28 -0.39 -0.85 2.25
C GLN A 28 0.77 -1.56 2.93
N PHE A 29 1.64 -2.21 2.17
CA PHE A 29 2.82 -2.93 2.66
C PHE A 29 3.99 -1.98 2.94
N GLY A 30 3.73 -0.85 3.59
CA GLY A 30 4.75 0.11 4.00
C GLY A 30 5.71 -0.46 5.05
N GLY A 31 6.75 0.34 5.40
CA GLY A 31 7.81 -0.07 6.30
C GLY A 31 7.34 -0.61 7.66
N GLY A 32 6.23 -0.09 8.19
CA GLY A 32 5.65 -0.56 9.45
C GLY A 32 5.06 -1.97 9.36
N PHE A 33 4.45 -2.33 8.22
CA PHE A 33 4.00 -3.71 7.97
C PHE A 33 5.17 -4.64 7.69
N ALA A 34 6.15 -4.20 6.91
CA ALA A 34 7.33 -4.99 6.58
C ALA A 34 8.16 -5.34 7.80
N SER A 35 8.26 -4.44 8.79
CA SER A 35 8.93 -4.69 10.08
C SER A 35 8.11 -5.52 11.07
N GLY A 36 6.82 -5.76 10.78
CA GLY A 36 5.90 -6.43 11.68
C GLY A 36 5.39 -5.56 12.85
N ALA A 37 5.93 -4.38 13.07
CA ALA A 37 5.57 -3.51 14.18
C ALA A 37 4.09 -3.10 14.16
N GLN A 38 3.58 -2.72 13.00
CA GLN A 38 2.16 -2.37 12.85
C GLN A 38 1.24 -3.57 13.02
N ILE A 39 1.65 -4.75 12.54
CA ILE A 39 0.88 -5.99 12.70
C ILE A 39 0.73 -6.31 14.18
N TYR A 40 1.82 -6.22 14.93
CA TYR A 40 1.80 -6.45 16.35
C TYR A 40 0.93 -5.45 17.11
N GLN A 41 1.13 -4.14 16.88
CA GLN A 41 0.44 -3.07 17.60
C GLN A 41 -1.05 -3.01 17.28
N TYR A 42 -1.44 -3.22 16.02
CA TYR A 42 -2.82 -3.00 15.59
C TYR A 42 -3.67 -4.27 15.59
N PHE A 43 -3.05 -5.46 15.59
CA PHE A 43 -3.81 -6.70 15.49
C PHE A 43 -3.46 -7.71 16.59
N ILE A 44 -2.18 -8.08 16.74
CA ILE A 44 -1.80 -9.20 17.62
C ILE A 44 -2.09 -8.86 19.10
N ASN A 45 -1.90 -7.63 19.50
CA ASN A 45 -2.08 -7.19 20.88
C ASN A 45 -3.54 -7.32 21.40
N TYR A 46 -4.50 -7.54 20.50
CA TYR A 46 -5.92 -7.69 20.82
C TYR A 46 -6.38 -9.15 20.98
N GLY A 47 -5.48 -10.10 21.11
CA GLY A 47 -5.79 -11.50 21.37
C GLY A 47 -6.61 -12.14 20.24
N ILE A 48 -7.74 -12.78 20.58
CA ILE A 48 -8.57 -13.50 19.60
C ILE A 48 -9.15 -12.61 18.48
N TRP A 49 -9.27 -11.31 18.74
CA TRP A 49 -9.72 -10.34 17.74
C TRP A 49 -8.72 -10.13 16.61
N CYS A 50 -7.49 -10.61 16.76
CA CYS A 50 -6.45 -10.48 15.71
C CYS A 50 -6.83 -11.15 14.38
N LEU A 51 -7.77 -12.11 14.39
CA LEU A 51 -8.27 -12.76 13.17
C LEU A 51 -9.34 -11.93 12.46
N ILE A 52 -10.18 -11.23 13.22
CA ILE A 52 -11.33 -10.50 12.68
C ILE A 52 -10.95 -9.07 12.30
N LEU A 53 -10.13 -8.40 13.10
CA LEU A 53 -9.74 -7.00 12.87
C LEU A 53 -9.10 -6.76 11.49
N PRO A 54 -8.15 -7.58 11.00
CA PRO A 54 -7.60 -7.38 9.66
C PRO A 54 -8.65 -7.49 8.56
N LEU A 55 -9.59 -8.44 8.68
CA LEU A 55 -10.66 -8.61 7.69
C LEU A 55 -11.60 -7.41 7.66
N VAL A 56 -11.98 -6.90 8.83
CA VAL A 56 -12.85 -5.72 8.96
C VAL A 56 -12.15 -4.48 8.41
N THR A 57 -10.90 -4.23 8.81
CA THR A 57 -10.14 -3.05 8.36
C THR A 57 -9.89 -3.07 6.86
N GLN A 58 -9.51 -4.22 6.29
CA GLN A 58 -9.31 -4.36 4.86
C GLN A 58 -10.62 -4.29 4.07
N GLY A 59 -11.71 -4.83 4.63
CA GLY A 59 -13.04 -4.69 4.05
C GLY A 59 -13.51 -3.24 3.99
N LEU A 60 -13.34 -2.49 5.07
CA LEU A 60 -13.64 -1.05 5.10
C LEU A 60 -12.76 -0.28 4.12
N TYR A 61 -11.45 -0.55 4.10
CA TYR A 61 -10.55 0.08 3.14
C TYR A 61 -10.98 -0.18 1.69
N ALA A 62 -11.30 -1.42 1.34
CA ALA A 62 -11.76 -1.77 0.00
C ALA A 62 -13.06 -1.05 -0.37
N LEU A 63 -13.99 -0.90 0.59
CA LEU A 63 -15.25 -0.19 0.40
C LEU A 63 -15.03 1.31 0.17
N PHE A 64 -14.19 1.96 0.97
CA PHE A 64 -13.84 3.37 0.78
C PHE A 64 -13.11 3.60 -0.54
N PHE A 65 -12.18 2.73 -0.89
CA PHE A 65 -11.44 2.81 -2.15
C PHE A 65 -12.37 2.66 -3.37
N TRP A 66 -13.27 1.68 -3.31
CA TRP A 66 -14.28 1.46 -4.35
C TRP A 66 -15.21 2.68 -4.49
N TYR A 67 -15.69 3.22 -3.37
CA TYR A 67 -16.53 4.41 -3.37
C TYR A 67 -15.80 5.61 -3.97
N GLY A 68 -14.57 5.88 -3.54
CA GLY A 68 -13.74 6.98 -4.05
C GLY A 68 -13.49 6.88 -5.55
N MET A 69 -13.13 5.70 -6.05
CA MET A 69 -12.92 5.46 -7.48
C MET A 69 -14.20 5.64 -8.30
N ARG A 70 -15.32 5.16 -7.79
CA ARG A 70 -16.63 5.34 -8.44
C ARG A 70 -17.06 6.80 -8.45
N TYR A 71 -16.82 7.53 -7.37
CA TYR A 71 -17.08 8.95 -7.26
C TYR A 71 -16.24 9.75 -8.26
N ALA A 72 -14.92 9.53 -8.28
CA ALA A 72 -13.99 10.17 -9.21
C ALA A 72 -14.38 9.94 -10.68
N TYR A 73 -14.76 8.71 -11.03
CA TYR A 73 -15.23 8.37 -12.37
C TYR A 73 -16.51 9.10 -12.74
N LYS A 74 -17.50 9.15 -11.82
CA LYS A 74 -18.80 9.80 -12.04
C LYS A 74 -18.67 11.31 -12.23
N HIS A 75 -17.82 11.96 -11.42
CA HIS A 75 -17.63 13.41 -11.41
C HIS A 75 -16.45 13.87 -12.28
N LYS A 76 -15.75 12.94 -12.96
CA LYS A 76 -14.56 13.20 -13.81
C LYS A 76 -13.46 13.97 -13.08
N THR A 77 -13.29 13.73 -11.78
CA THR A 77 -12.29 14.33 -10.92
C THR A 77 -11.07 13.40 -10.86
N TYR A 78 -10.05 13.67 -11.67
CA TYR A 78 -8.89 12.77 -11.82
C TYR A 78 -7.65 13.21 -11.04
N ASP A 79 -7.68 14.41 -10.47
CA ASP A 79 -6.66 14.91 -9.56
C ASP A 79 -7.24 15.07 -8.15
N TYR A 80 -6.37 14.98 -7.13
CA TYR A 80 -6.81 14.97 -5.73
C TYR A 80 -7.51 16.27 -5.32
N ARG A 81 -7.10 17.42 -5.89
CA ARG A 81 -7.70 18.73 -5.60
C ARG A 81 -9.12 18.82 -6.11
N SER A 82 -9.34 18.50 -7.39
CA SER A 82 -10.68 18.48 -7.98
C SER A 82 -11.61 17.48 -7.28
N PHE A 83 -11.07 16.34 -6.87
CA PHE A 83 -11.80 15.34 -6.09
C PHE A 83 -12.27 15.91 -4.75
N SER A 84 -11.34 16.51 -4.00
CA SER A 84 -11.63 17.12 -2.69
C SER A 84 -12.63 18.27 -2.82
N ASP A 85 -12.43 19.18 -3.77
CA ASP A 85 -13.32 20.32 -4.01
C ASP A 85 -14.74 19.89 -4.41
N SER A 86 -14.84 18.84 -5.21
CA SER A 86 -16.13 18.25 -5.59
C SER A 86 -16.84 17.62 -4.40
N MET A 87 -16.10 16.93 -3.53
CA MET A 87 -16.64 16.19 -2.40
C MET A 87 -17.15 17.14 -1.28
N TYR A 88 -16.41 18.22 -1.03
CA TYR A 88 -16.76 19.16 0.04
C TYR A 88 -17.72 20.29 -0.36
N GLY A 89 -17.98 20.48 -1.64
CA GLY A 89 -18.99 21.41 -2.15
C GLY A 89 -18.89 22.82 -1.56
N LYS A 90 -19.86 23.24 -0.74
CA LYS A 90 -19.92 24.60 -0.17
C LYS A 90 -18.75 24.92 0.78
N THR A 91 -18.21 23.95 1.49
CA THR A 91 -17.11 24.12 2.46
C THR A 91 -15.72 23.88 1.86
N ARG A 92 -15.63 23.76 0.53
CA ARG A 92 -14.40 23.40 -0.19
C ARG A 92 -13.18 24.26 0.17
N HIS A 93 -13.35 25.57 0.37
CA HIS A 93 -12.23 26.48 0.65
C HIS A 93 -11.48 26.16 1.95
N VAL A 94 -12.19 25.68 2.96
CA VAL A 94 -11.59 25.31 4.25
C VAL A 94 -11.19 23.83 4.24
N MET A 95 -12.13 22.97 3.88
CA MET A 95 -11.93 21.51 3.95
C MET A 95 -10.89 21.00 2.96
N SER A 96 -10.86 21.51 1.72
CA SER A 96 -9.86 21.10 0.74
C SER A 96 -8.45 21.53 1.12
N ASN A 97 -8.30 22.74 1.69
CA ASN A 97 -6.99 23.20 2.17
C ASN A 97 -6.53 22.41 3.39
N LEU A 98 -7.43 22.09 4.31
CA LEU A 98 -7.12 21.25 5.46
C LEU A 98 -6.71 19.83 5.02
N TYR A 99 -7.45 19.27 4.07
CA TYR A 99 -7.12 17.99 3.48
C TYR A 99 -5.74 18.00 2.79
N GLU A 100 -5.41 19.07 2.07
CA GLU A 100 -4.11 19.23 1.43
C GLU A 100 -2.96 19.26 2.45
N ILE A 101 -3.11 20.01 3.54
CA ILE A 101 -2.14 20.05 4.64
C ILE A 101 -1.96 18.64 5.25
N CYS A 102 -3.05 17.97 5.58
CA CYS A 102 -3.01 16.61 6.11
C CYS A 102 -2.33 15.63 5.14
N TYR A 103 -2.60 15.78 3.84
CA TYR A 103 -2.00 14.95 2.80
C TYR A 103 -0.48 15.18 2.68
N LEU A 104 -0.03 16.43 2.74
CA LEU A 104 1.41 16.76 2.74
C LEU A 104 2.14 16.20 3.96
N ILE A 105 1.54 16.33 5.15
CA ILE A 105 2.10 15.75 6.38
C ILE A 105 2.18 14.23 6.26
N MET A 106 1.12 13.59 5.75
CA MET A 106 1.09 12.15 5.56
C MET A 106 2.19 11.66 4.58
N ILE A 107 2.38 12.34 3.45
CA ILE A 107 3.46 12.00 2.49
C ILE A 107 4.82 12.16 3.15
N GLY A 108 5.05 13.27 3.87
CA GLY A 108 6.32 13.51 4.55
C GLY A 108 6.64 12.42 5.58
N THR A 109 5.68 12.08 6.44
CA THR A 109 5.86 11.05 7.47
C THR A 109 6.02 9.64 6.86
N ALA A 110 5.24 9.31 5.83
CA ALA A 110 5.35 8.03 5.15
C ALA A 110 6.70 7.86 4.45
N SER A 111 7.19 8.92 3.78
CA SER A 111 8.51 8.93 3.14
C SER A 111 9.63 8.78 4.16
N ALA A 112 9.58 9.53 5.27
CA ALA A 112 10.55 9.43 6.34
C ALA A 112 10.60 8.01 6.95
N ALA A 113 9.44 7.42 7.20
CA ALA A 113 9.34 6.03 7.68
C ALA A 113 9.93 5.03 6.67
N ALA A 114 9.69 5.22 5.37
CA ALA A 114 10.25 4.36 4.33
C ALA A 114 11.79 4.43 4.29
N PHE A 115 12.37 5.63 4.36
CA PHE A 115 13.82 5.81 4.42
C PHE A 115 14.42 5.20 5.69
N ALA A 116 13.79 5.43 6.85
CA ALA A 116 14.25 4.89 8.12
C ALA A 116 14.25 3.36 8.12
N THR A 117 13.15 2.74 7.67
CA THR A 117 13.03 1.28 7.61
C THR A 117 13.98 0.68 6.57
N GLY A 118 14.08 1.26 5.38
CA GLY A 118 15.00 0.82 4.34
C GLY A 118 16.46 0.92 4.81
N GLY A 119 16.83 2.05 5.41
CA GLY A 119 18.18 2.28 5.94
C GLY A 119 18.54 1.31 7.05
N SER A 120 17.66 1.06 8.02
CA SER A 120 17.89 0.10 9.10
C SER A 120 17.99 -1.33 8.59
N THR A 121 17.18 -1.71 7.61
CA THR A 121 17.23 -3.04 6.99
C THR A 121 18.56 -3.28 6.27
N LEU A 122 19.02 -2.32 5.47
CA LEU A 122 20.32 -2.41 4.81
C LEU A 122 21.47 -2.46 5.83
N GLN A 123 21.41 -1.64 6.88
CA GLN A 123 22.40 -1.68 7.96
C GLN A 123 22.49 -3.08 8.59
N THR A 124 21.35 -3.69 8.88
CA THR A 124 21.31 -5.03 9.49
C THR A 124 21.87 -6.10 8.56
N LEU A 125 21.63 -5.97 7.25
CA LEU A 125 22.08 -6.96 6.26
C LEU A 125 23.57 -6.86 5.91
N PHE A 126 24.08 -5.63 5.78
CA PHE A 126 25.43 -5.37 5.26
C PHE A 126 26.41 -4.84 6.30
N GLY A 127 25.96 -4.47 7.51
CA GLY A 127 26.81 -3.88 8.54
C GLY A 127 27.34 -2.47 8.24
N ILE A 128 26.80 -1.80 7.21
CA ILE A 128 27.20 -0.46 6.78
C ILE A 128 26.57 0.58 7.70
N PRO A 129 27.22 1.74 7.96
CA PRO A 129 26.62 2.80 8.78
C PRO A 129 25.26 3.26 8.27
N TYR A 130 24.32 3.47 9.19
CA TYR A 130 22.92 3.80 8.90
C TYR A 130 22.73 4.96 7.90
N TRP A 131 23.50 6.05 8.08
CA TRP A 131 23.39 7.23 7.22
C TRP A 131 23.77 6.95 5.75
N VAL A 132 24.74 6.05 5.49
CA VAL A 132 25.11 5.63 4.14
C VAL A 132 23.99 4.81 3.52
N CYS A 133 23.44 3.88 4.29
CA CYS A 133 22.31 3.06 3.85
C CYS A 133 21.09 3.92 3.48
N THR A 134 20.78 4.92 4.31
CA THR A 134 19.68 5.84 4.05
C THR A 134 19.89 6.67 2.79
N LEU A 135 21.12 7.14 2.54
CA LEU A 135 21.48 7.85 1.31
C LEU A 135 21.35 6.96 0.07
N ILE A 136 21.75 5.69 0.15
CA ILE A 136 21.60 4.72 -0.95
C ILE A 136 20.13 4.55 -1.29
N ILE A 137 19.27 4.34 -0.27
CA ILE A 137 17.82 4.22 -0.47
C ILE A 137 17.23 5.50 -1.06
N ALA A 138 17.62 6.66 -0.56
CA ALA A 138 17.15 7.95 -1.06
C ALA A 138 17.54 8.15 -2.55
N ALA A 139 18.78 7.87 -2.90
CA ALA A 139 19.25 7.92 -4.29
C ALA A 139 18.47 6.95 -5.19
N PHE A 140 18.27 5.72 -4.74
CA PHE A 140 17.51 4.72 -5.48
C PHE A 140 16.05 5.17 -5.76
N ILE A 141 15.35 5.66 -4.73
CA ILE A 141 14.00 6.16 -4.86
C ILE A 141 13.96 7.39 -5.78
N PHE A 142 14.92 8.30 -5.64
CA PHE A 142 15.03 9.49 -6.49
C PHE A 142 15.18 9.11 -7.97
N PHE A 143 16.09 8.19 -8.29
CA PHE A 143 16.26 7.73 -9.67
C PHE A 143 14.99 7.09 -10.22
N ILE A 144 14.31 6.23 -9.46
CA ILE A 144 13.05 5.63 -9.91
C ILE A 144 11.99 6.72 -10.15
N ALA A 145 11.90 7.72 -9.28
CA ALA A 145 10.93 8.81 -9.40
C ALA A 145 11.17 9.67 -10.66
N LEU A 146 12.42 9.86 -11.07
CA LEU A 146 12.76 10.60 -12.30
C LEU A 146 12.21 9.96 -13.58
N TYR A 147 12.09 8.63 -13.60
CA TYR A 147 11.56 7.90 -14.76
C TYR A 147 10.03 7.93 -14.87
N GLY A 148 9.36 8.57 -13.93
CA GLY A 148 7.93 8.84 -13.95
C GLY A 148 7.04 7.68 -13.48
N THR A 149 5.74 7.95 -13.43
CA THR A 149 4.72 7.08 -12.81
C THR A 149 4.61 5.68 -13.42
N ASN A 150 4.91 5.54 -14.70
CA ASN A 150 4.85 4.23 -15.36
C ASN A 150 5.92 3.25 -14.87
N VAL A 151 7.13 3.75 -14.61
CA VAL A 151 8.22 2.93 -14.06
C VAL A 151 7.94 2.59 -12.60
N VAL A 152 7.50 3.58 -11.81
CA VAL A 152 7.09 3.36 -10.42
C VAL A 152 6.02 2.27 -10.33
N ARG A 153 5.00 2.32 -11.19
CA ARG A 153 3.94 1.30 -11.22
C ARG A 153 4.47 -0.10 -11.58
N LYS A 154 5.37 -0.21 -12.57
CA LYS A 154 5.99 -1.48 -12.93
C LYS A 154 6.83 -2.04 -11.78
N CYS A 155 7.67 -1.21 -11.17
CA CYS A 155 8.46 -1.60 -9.99
C CYS A 155 7.57 -2.06 -8.84
N ALA A 156 6.52 -1.30 -8.52
CA ALA A 156 5.56 -1.67 -7.48
C ALA A 156 4.87 -3.01 -7.76
N SER A 157 4.45 -3.26 -9.00
CA SER A 157 3.84 -4.54 -9.40
C SER A 157 4.82 -5.71 -9.27
N THR A 158 6.06 -5.53 -9.68
CA THR A 158 7.09 -6.56 -9.55
C THR A 158 7.41 -6.86 -8.08
N LEU A 159 7.55 -5.83 -7.26
CA LEU A 159 7.76 -5.97 -5.81
C LEU A 159 6.58 -6.68 -5.13
N SER A 160 5.34 -6.39 -5.53
CA SER A 160 4.15 -7.10 -5.01
C SER A 160 4.24 -8.61 -5.22
N VAL A 161 4.63 -9.03 -6.41
CA VAL A 161 4.79 -10.45 -6.73
C VAL A 161 5.90 -11.07 -5.87
N LEU A 162 7.04 -10.39 -5.74
CA LEU A 162 8.14 -10.86 -4.90
C LEU A 162 7.73 -10.98 -3.42
N ILE A 163 6.98 -10.01 -2.89
CA ILE A 163 6.46 -10.04 -1.52
C ILE A 163 5.53 -11.25 -1.32
N ILE A 164 4.61 -11.47 -2.25
CA ILE A 164 3.67 -12.61 -2.16
C ILE A 164 4.44 -13.95 -2.19
N ILE A 165 5.41 -14.09 -3.10
CA ILE A 165 6.25 -15.29 -3.18
C ILE A 165 7.02 -15.48 -1.86
N GLY A 166 7.65 -14.42 -1.35
CA GLY A 166 8.37 -14.44 -0.08
C GLY A 166 7.49 -14.88 1.09
N LEU A 167 6.26 -14.34 1.19
CA LEU A 167 5.30 -14.74 2.23
C LEU A 167 4.94 -16.22 2.13
N VAL A 168 4.65 -16.71 0.93
CA VAL A 168 4.31 -18.14 0.72
C VAL A 168 5.49 -19.04 1.11
N LEU A 169 6.72 -18.68 0.78
CA LEU A 169 7.91 -19.43 1.16
C LEU A 169 8.12 -19.47 2.67
N VAL A 170 7.94 -18.35 3.35
CA VAL A 170 8.05 -18.27 4.82
C VAL A 170 6.99 -19.12 5.49
N LEU A 171 5.73 -19.02 5.06
CA LEU A 171 4.63 -19.81 5.60
C LEU A 171 4.89 -21.32 5.43
N ARG A 172 5.32 -21.73 4.24
CA ARG A 172 5.67 -23.14 3.95
C ARG A 172 6.81 -23.64 4.83
N LYS A 173 7.83 -22.81 5.06
CA LYS A 173 8.94 -23.16 5.95
C LYS A 173 8.48 -23.33 7.40
N LEU A 174 7.57 -22.47 7.87
CA LEU A 174 6.99 -22.57 9.22
C LEU A 174 6.13 -23.84 9.38
N GLU A 175 5.33 -24.20 8.37
CA GLU A 175 4.56 -25.46 8.39
C GLU A 175 5.47 -26.68 8.48
N LEU A 176 6.54 -26.74 7.68
CA LEU A 176 7.50 -27.83 7.70
C LEU A 176 8.22 -27.93 9.04
N HIS A 177 8.55 -26.81 9.66
CA HIS A 177 9.19 -26.77 10.97
C HIS A 177 8.26 -27.24 12.09
N ASN A 178 6.96 -26.93 12.02
CA ASN A 178 5.96 -27.38 12.99
C ASN A 178 5.62 -28.88 12.85
N GLN A 179 5.79 -29.46 11.70
CA GLN A 179 5.55 -30.90 11.48
C GLN A 179 6.73 -31.79 11.90
N ALA A 180 7.94 -31.25 11.93
CA ALA A 180 9.14 -31.99 12.29
C ALA A 180 9.16 -32.58 13.75
N PRO A 181 8.58 -31.92 14.78
CA PRO A 181 8.52 -32.47 16.13
C PRO A 181 7.50 -33.60 16.34
N GLN A 182 6.57 -33.82 15.41
CA GLN A 182 5.55 -34.86 15.54
C GLN A 182 5.94 -36.21 14.95
N MET A 183 7.13 -36.32 14.36
CA MET A 183 7.66 -37.55 13.77
C MET A 183 8.79 -38.19 14.60
N MET A 184 9.05 -37.70 15.81
CA MET A 184 9.91 -38.34 16.80
C MET A 184 9.06 -38.82 18.00
#